data_2669184ded8469fe769119c49a3fee03
#
_entry.id   2669184ded8469fe769119c49a3fee03
#
_cell.length_a   1.000
_cell.length_b   1.000
_cell.length_c   1.000
_cell.angle_alpha   90.00
_cell.angle_beta   90.00
_cell.angle_gamma   90.00
#
_symmetry.space_group_name_H-M   'P 1'
#
loop_
_entity.id
_entity.type
_entity.pdbx_description
1 polymer ?
#
loop_
_entity_poly.entity_id
_entity_poly.type
_entity_poly.pdbx_seq_one_letter_code
_entity_poly.pdbx_strand_id
1 'polypeptide(L)'
;MAKPLKLIAANDTFGALVSFADVLDGQCALFITAPEVNGKMPETHGLPDEVGDDVALIVETSGSTGTAKRIEISREALLASAKAAAFVLDAAENSSQWLLALPTNYIAGANVLIRSVLAGTQPVMMNTSVPFTAEAFANSAMHLKAEKKFTSLVPTQLTRLAKAAKHDDFVLEQLRKFDAILVGGQATDHVLIGELEAMGVNIVTTYGMTETCGGCIYNGLPIGDTELKLVDGRIAIKNSMLANVPLDVDGYFVTSDAGEIADDGRLAVLGRIDRVINSGGVKVSLDRVEQLGQRVTGVVELAAAAIHDMEWGERVGIAYVGSPEVADDIARALANDLGPAGKPVQVIRVDKLPKTANDKNDLIAISKLFEEN
;
A
#
# COMPACT_ATOMS: atom_id res chain seq x y z
N MET A 1 -12.89 0.05 30.28
CA MET A 1 -13.76 -1.15 30.29
C MET A 1 -13.31 -2.05 29.18
N ALA A 2 -13.63 -3.34 29.18
CA ALA A 2 -13.34 -4.23 28.06
C ALA A 2 -14.55 -4.30 27.12
N LYS A 3 -14.32 -4.53 25.83
CA LYS A 3 -15.36 -4.72 24.83
C LYS A 3 -15.06 -5.92 23.94
N PRO A 4 -16.08 -6.58 23.34
CA PRO A 4 -15.91 -7.79 22.57
C PRO A 4 -15.07 -7.53 21.31
N LEU A 5 -14.19 -8.48 20.97
CA LEU A 5 -13.48 -8.53 19.70
C LEU A 5 -14.23 -9.42 18.72
N LYS A 6 -14.79 -8.84 17.67
CA LYS A 6 -15.42 -9.58 16.57
C LYS A 6 -14.37 -10.04 15.55
N LEU A 7 -14.51 -11.29 15.08
CA LEU A 7 -13.69 -11.84 14.00
C LEU A 7 -14.55 -11.98 12.75
N ILE A 8 -14.06 -11.46 11.61
CA ILE A 8 -14.74 -11.56 10.31
C ILE A 8 -13.71 -11.94 9.25
N ALA A 9 -14.08 -12.80 8.33
CA ALA A 9 -13.23 -13.16 7.19
C ALA A 9 -13.19 -12.02 6.14
N ALA A 10 -12.04 -11.79 5.52
CA ALA A 10 -11.87 -10.71 4.52
C ALA A 10 -12.80 -10.82 3.30
N ASN A 11 -13.29 -12.01 2.98
CA ASN A 11 -14.27 -12.24 1.92
C ASN A 11 -15.73 -12.03 2.36
N ASP A 12 -16.01 -11.86 3.65
CA ASP A 12 -17.30 -11.35 4.14
C ASP A 12 -17.27 -9.81 4.21
N THR A 13 -17.22 -9.17 3.05
CA THR A 13 -17.12 -7.71 2.94
C THR A 13 -18.37 -6.99 3.45
N PHE A 14 -19.53 -7.62 3.35
CA PHE A 14 -20.78 -7.05 3.89
C PHE A 14 -20.82 -7.13 5.41
N GLY A 15 -20.45 -8.28 6.00
CA GLY A 15 -20.32 -8.41 7.45
C GLY A 15 -19.29 -7.43 8.03
N ALA A 16 -18.17 -7.19 7.32
CA ALA A 16 -17.19 -6.19 7.71
C ALA A 16 -17.77 -4.78 7.68
N LEU A 17 -18.51 -4.40 6.63
CA LEU A 17 -19.18 -3.10 6.52
C LEU A 17 -20.13 -2.84 7.69
N VAL A 18 -21.00 -3.82 7.99
CA VAL A 18 -21.95 -3.71 9.11
C VAL A 18 -21.21 -3.61 10.45
N SER A 19 -20.15 -4.42 10.63
CA SER A 19 -19.36 -4.39 11.87
C SER A 19 -18.60 -3.09 12.05
N PHE A 20 -18.16 -2.41 10.98
CA PHE A 20 -17.56 -1.09 11.11
C PHE A 20 -18.54 -0.04 11.65
N ALA A 21 -19.84 -0.14 11.39
CA ALA A 21 -20.82 0.74 12.05
C ALA A 21 -20.80 0.53 13.57
N ASP A 22 -20.86 -0.72 14.04
CA ASP A 22 -20.78 -1.05 15.48
C ASP A 22 -19.45 -0.60 16.11
N VAL A 23 -18.33 -0.74 15.37
CA VAL A 23 -16.98 -0.29 15.79
C VAL A 23 -16.94 1.22 15.97
N LEU A 24 -17.49 1.97 15.00
CA LEU A 24 -17.51 3.43 15.04
C LEU A 24 -18.47 3.97 16.11
N ASP A 25 -19.47 3.19 16.51
CA ASP A 25 -20.34 3.47 17.67
C ASP A 25 -19.72 3.03 19.01
N GLY A 26 -18.54 2.38 18.98
CA GLY A 26 -17.81 1.94 20.18
C GLY A 26 -18.32 0.65 20.81
N GLN A 27 -19.20 -0.10 20.13
CA GLN A 27 -19.86 -1.30 20.69
C GLN A 27 -18.93 -2.53 20.71
N CYS A 28 -17.96 -2.60 19.77
CA CYS A 28 -17.02 -3.71 19.67
C CYS A 28 -15.71 -3.23 19.05
N ALA A 29 -14.68 -4.10 19.07
CA ALA A 29 -13.52 -4.03 18.21
C ALA A 29 -13.63 -5.08 17.11
N LEU A 30 -12.86 -4.91 16.02
CA LEU A 30 -12.87 -5.80 14.87
C LEU A 30 -11.47 -6.32 14.56
N PHE A 31 -11.38 -7.60 14.24
CA PHE A 31 -10.23 -8.21 13.57
C PHE A 31 -10.71 -8.87 12.28
N ILE A 32 -10.17 -8.44 11.14
CA ILE A 32 -10.50 -9.05 9.85
C ILE A 32 -9.40 -10.04 9.51
N THR A 33 -9.77 -11.33 9.46
CA THR A 33 -8.84 -12.42 9.15
C THR A 33 -8.50 -12.46 7.65
N ALA A 34 -7.55 -13.30 7.24
CA ALA A 34 -7.46 -13.72 5.85
C ALA A 34 -8.79 -14.31 5.36
N PRO A 35 -8.99 -14.45 4.03
CA PRO A 35 -10.23 -15.01 3.48
C PRO A 35 -10.55 -16.40 4.03
N GLU A 36 -11.83 -16.65 4.26
CA GLU A 36 -12.35 -17.98 4.54
C GLU A 36 -12.13 -18.91 3.33
N VAL A 37 -11.68 -20.12 3.59
CA VAL A 37 -11.46 -21.15 2.57
C VAL A 37 -12.32 -22.37 2.89
N ASN A 38 -13.14 -22.79 1.93
CA ASN A 38 -14.04 -23.96 2.06
C ASN A 38 -14.96 -23.93 3.30
N GLY A 39 -15.49 -22.76 3.63
CA GLY A 39 -16.39 -22.57 4.77
C GLY A 39 -15.68 -22.60 6.13
N LYS A 40 -14.34 -22.45 6.15
CA LYS A 40 -13.55 -22.38 7.38
C LYS A 40 -12.78 -21.09 7.47
N MET A 41 -12.98 -20.37 8.57
CA MET A 41 -12.15 -19.23 8.91
C MET A 41 -10.71 -19.70 9.21
N PRO A 42 -9.70 -18.87 8.84
CA PRO A 42 -8.32 -19.15 9.24
C PRO A 42 -8.19 -19.21 10.77
N GLU A 43 -7.31 -20.09 11.24
CA GLU A 43 -6.98 -20.12 12.67
C GLU A 43 -6.31 -18.82 13.09
N THR A 44 -6.83 -18.23 14.16
CA THR A 44 -6.31 -16.99 14.74
C THR A 44 -5.77 -17.25 16.13
N HIS A 45 -4.47 -17.58 16.22
CA HIS A 45 -3.84 -17.86 17.51
C HIS A 45 -3.58 -16.55 18.30
N GLY A 46 -3.82 -16.62 19.61
CA GLY A 46 -3.44 -15.55 20.56
C GLY A 46 -4.23 -14.25 20.43
N LEU A 47 -5.44 -14.26 19.83
CA LEU A 47 -6.38 -13.17 19.95
C LEU A 47 -7.25 -13.37 21.20
N PRO A 48 -7.47 -12.34 22.01
CA PRO A 48 -8.38 -12.38 23.14
C PRO A 48 -9.86 -12.28 22.66
N ASP A 49 -10.78 -12.73 23.47
CA ASP A 49 -12.23 -12.54 23.22
C ASP A 49 -12.67 -11.09 23.43
N GLU A 50 -11.96 -10.36 24.30
CA GLU A 50 -12.20 -8.97 24.65
C GLU A 50 -10.91 -8.16 24.59
N VAL A 51 -11.03 -6.88 24.24
CA VAL A 51 -9.93 -5.90 24.18
C VAL A 51 -10.23 -4.65 25.01
N GLY A 52 -9.21 -3.81 25.21
CA GLY A 52 -9.38 -2.51 25.86
C GLY A 52 -10.42 -1.63 25.10
N ASP A 53 -11.08 -0.75 25.84
CA ASP A 53 -12.15 0.13 25.32
C ASP A 53 -11.65 1.09 24.23
N ASP A 54 -10.37 1.39 24.22
CA ASP A 54 -9.67 2.21 23.25
C ASP A 54 -9.38 1.49 21.92
N VAL A 55 -9.32 0.15 21.90
CA VAL A 55 -9.04 -0.62 20.67
C VAL A 55 -10.30 -0.73 19.84
N ALA A 56 -10.24 -0.33 18.57
CA ALA A 56 -11.36 -0.41 17.62
C ALA A 56 -11.10 -1.40 16.48
N LEU A 57 -9.88 -1.44 15.97
CA LEU A 57 -9.49 -2.34 14.88
C LEU A 57 -8.10 -2.93 15.18
N ILE A 58 -7.96 -4.22 14.98
CA ILE A 58 -6.66 -4.89 14.97
C ILE A 58 -6.35 -5.30 13.53
N VAL A 59 -5.19 -4.87 13.02
CA VAL A 59 -4.69 -5.23 11.68
C VAL A 59 -3.42 -6.05 11.82
N GLU A 60 -3.39 -7.19 11.16
CA GLU A 60 -2.17 -8.00 11.08
C GLU A 60 -1.33 -7.59 9.86
N THR A 61 -0.06 -7.30 10.09
CA THR A 61 0.88 -6.90 9.04
C THR A 61 1.97 -7.96 8.91
N SER A 62 2.40 -8.25 7.67
CA SER A 62 3.58 -9.08 7.42
C SER A 62 4.82 -8.30 7.86
N GLY A 63 5.37 -8.61 9.05
CA GLY A 63 6.63 -8.02 9.48
C GLY A 63 7.78 -8.37 8.51
N SER A 64 8.74 -7.46 8.34
CA SER A 64 9.97 -7.70 7.55
C SER A 64 10.80 -8.89 8.09
N THR A 65 10.53 -9.32 9.32
CA THR A 65 11.17 -10.46 10.00
C THR A 65 10.44 -11.79 9.81
N GLY A 66 9.36 -11.82 8.99
CA GLY A 66 8.56 -13.03 8.75
C GLY A 66 7.54 -13.37 9.86
N THR A 67 7.57 -12.66 10.99
CA THR A 67 6.55 -12.81 12.05
C THR A 67 5.48 -11.74 11.86
N ALA A 68 4.22 -12.16 11.78
CA ALA A 68 3.09 -11.25 11.67
C ALA A 68 3.01 -10.34 12.92
N LYS A 69 2.91 -9.03 12.71
CA LYS A 69 2.73 -8.04 13.77
C LYS A 69 1.29 -7.55 13.78
N ARG A 70 0.67 -7.50 14.95
CA ARG A 70 -0.67 -6.95 15.13
C ARG A 70 -0.57 -5.50 15.58
N ILE A 71 -1.27 -4.63 14.87
CA ILE A 71 -1.34 -3.20 15.15
C ILE A 71 -2.75 -2.90 15.65
N GLU A 72 -2.84 -2.34 16.85
CA GLU A 72 -4.08 -1.90 17.47
C GLU A 72 -4.34 -0.45 17.10
N ILE A 73 -5.53 -0.17 16.58
CA ILE A 73 -5.95 1.16 16.13
C ILE A 73 -7.16 1.57 16.96
N SER A 74 -7.12 2.78 17.50
CA SER A 74 -8.22 3.32 18.29
C SER A 74 -9.36 3.81 17.38
N ARG A 75 -10.55 3.96 17.98
CA ARG A 75 -11.71 4.55 17.32
C ARG A 75 -11.43 5.99 16.89
N GLU A 76 -10.77 6.75 17.73
CA GLU A 76 -10.39 8.13 17.48
C GLU A 76 -9.46 8.24 16.27
N ALA A 77 -8.48 7.36 16.16
CA ALA A 77 -7.55 7.31 15.02
C ALA A 77 -8.27 6.96 13.70
N LEU A 78 -9.20 5.99 13.71
CA LEU A 78 -10.03 5.66 12.56
C LEU A 78 -10.87 6.86 12.10
N LEU A 79 -11.54 7.54 13.04
CA LEU A 79 -12.36 8.71 12.76
C LEU A 79 -11.52 9.89 12.25
N ALA A 80 -10.35 10.15 12.85
CA ALA A 80 -9.45 11.20 12.44
C ALA A 80 -8.94 10.97 11.00
N SER A 81 -8.51 9.75 10.68
CA SER A 81 -8.05 9.36 9.34
C SER A 81 -9.16 9.54 8.28
N ALA A 82 -10.36 9.07 8.58
CA ALA A 82 -11.47 9.17 7.63
C ALA A 82 -11.91 10.62 7.41
N LYS A 83 -11.97 11.44 8.47
CA LYS A 83 -12.31 12.87 8.38
C LYS A 83 -11.24 13.67 7.63
N ALA A 84 -9.96 13.42 7.91
CA ALA A 84 -8.86 14.09 7.21
C ALA A 84 -8.88 13.78 5.70
N ALA A 85 -9.11 12.52 5.33
CA ALA A 85 -9.27 12.12 3.94
C ALA A 85 -10.51 12.76 3.29
N ALA A 86 -11.67 12.76 3.96
CA ALA A 86 -12.90 13.36 3.45
C ALA A 86 -12.73 14.86 3.19
N PHE A 87 -12.05 15.57 4.08
CA PHE A 87 -11.79 17.01 3.92
C PHE A 87 -10.94 17.32 2.68
N VAL A 88 -9.82 16.60 2.50
CA VAL A 88 -8.90 16.84 1.38
C VAL A 88 -9.50 16.42 0.03
N LEU A 89 -10.33 15.38 0.03
CA LEU A 89 -10.98 14.86 -1.18
C LEU A 89 -12.31 15.58 -1.51
N ASP A 90 -12.75 16.52 -0.69
CA ASP A 90 -14.08 17.12 -0.80
C ASP A 90 -15.20 16.04 -0.85
N ALA A 91 -15.02 15.00 -0.03
CA ALA A 91 -15.92 13.85 0.04
C ALA A 91 -17.00 14.10 1.09
N ALA A 92 -18.04 14.84 0.70
CA ALA A 92 -19.12 15.20 1.60
C ALA A 92 -20.03 14.01 1.93
N GLU A 93 -20.67 14.08 3.10
CA GLU A 93 -21.67 13.13 3.57
C GLU A 93 -22.84 13.03 2.58
N ASN A 94 -23.35 11.81 2.37
CA ASN A 94 -24.43 11.45 1.45
C ASN A 94 -24.20 11.77 -0.04
N SER A 95 -23.10 12.40 -0.41
CA SER A 95 -22.76 12.71 -1.81
C SER A 95 -21.55 11.96 -2.35
N SER A 96 -20.82 11.26 -1.51
CA SER A 96 -19.62 10.49 -1.87
C SER A 96 -19.84 8.98 -1.78
N GLN A 97 -19.32 8.23 -2.74
CA GLN A 97 -19.40 6.77 -2.78
C GLN A 97 -18.05 6.16 -3.16
N TRP A 98 -17.75 5.03 -2.52
CA TRP A 98 -16.48 4.34 -2.67
C TRP A 98 -16.61 3.02 -3.43
N LEU A 99 -15.63 2.68 -4.26
CA LEU A 99 -15.44 1.36 -4.82
C LEU A 99 -14.37 0.62 -4.02
N LEU A 100 -14.73 -0.52 -3.42
CA LEU A 100 -13.80 -1.41 -2.74
C LEU A 100 -13.15 -2.34 -3.76
N ALA A 101 -11.85 -2.16 -3.98
CA ALA A 101 -11.03 -2.98 -4.87
C ALA A 101 -9.82 -3.63 -4.15
N LEU A 102 -9.74 -3.48 -2.82
CA LEU A 102 -8.67 -4.00 -1.97
C LEU A 102 -9.23 -4.92 -0.89
N PRO A 103 -8.49 -5.97 -0.47
CA PRO A 103 -8.92 -6.83 0.62
C PRO A 103 -9.09 -6.06 1.93
N THR A 104 -10.14 -6.38 2.68
CA THR A 104 -10.57 -5.62 3.88
C THR A 104 -9.74 -5.91 5.13
N ASN A 105 -8.97 -6.99 5.14
CA ASN A 105 -8.02 -7.31 6.22
C ASN A 105 -6.74 -6.43 6.19
N TYR A 106 -6.59 -5.56 5.19
CA TYR A 106 -5.56 -4.52 5.15
C TYR A 106 -6.17 -3.15 5.38
N ILE A 107 -5.41 -2.27 6.01
CA ILE A 107 -5.90 -0.94 6.39
C ILE A 107 -6.47 -0.13 5.21
N ALA A 108 -5.91 -0.28 4.01
CA ALA A 108 -6.39 0.44 2.83
C ALA A 108 -7.80 -0.02 2.41
N GLY A 109 -8.10 -1.32 2.45
CA GLY A 109 -9.44 -1.87 2.18
C GLY A 109 -10.42 -1.55 3.32
N ALA A 110 -9.99 -1.71 4.58
CA ALA A 110 -10.79 -1.33 5.75
C ALA A 110 -11.21 0.14 5.70
N ASN A 111 -10.30 1.05 5.33
CA ASN A 111 -10.59 2.48 5.20
C ASN A 111 -11.63 2.80 4.13
N VAL A 112 -11.75 2.02 3.06
CA VAL A 112 -12.85 2.19 2.09
C VAL A 112 -14.20 1.95 2.77
N LEU A 113 -14.33 0.89 3.58
CA LEU A 113 -15.56 0.60 4.32
C LEU A 113 -15.84 1.64 5.40
N ILE A 114 -14.84 2.02 6.18
CA ILE A 114 -14.96 3.05 7.22
C ILE A 114 -15.45 4.38 6.63
N ARG A 115 -14.84 4.83 5.53
CA ARG A 115 -15.24 6.05 4.80
C ARG A 115 -16.64 5.96 4.24
N SER A 116 -17.07 4.78 3.77
CA SER A 116 -18.43 4.55 3.29
C SER A 116 -19.46 4.63 4.41
N VAL A 117 -19.16 4.07 5.60
CA VAL A 117 -20.03 4.18 6.79
C VAL A 117 -20.18 5.64 7.19
N LEU A 118 -19.08 6.39 7.26
CA LEU A 118 -19.11 7.82 7.64
C LEU A 118 -19.78 8.70 6.58
N ALA A 119 -19.67 8.34 5.29
CA ALA A 119 -20.37 9.02 4.21
C ALA A 119 -21.87 8.70 4.17
N GLY A 120 -22.35 7.72 4.92
CA GLY A 120 -23.75 7.28 4.89
C GLY A 120 -24.16 6.61 3.57
N THR A 121 -23.19 6.13 2.77
CA THR A 121 -23.44 5.54 1.45
C THR A 121 -22.93 4.10 1.38
N GLN A 122 -23.65 3.26 0.61
CA GLN A 122 -23.19 1.88 0.40
C GLN A 122 -22.04 1.87 -0.61
N PRO A 123 -20.89 1.24 -0.28
CA PRO A 123 -19.82 1.05 -1.24
C PRO A 123 -20.24 0.07 -2.34
N VAL A 124 -19.65 0.22 -3.53
CA VAL A 124 -19.63 -0.85 -4.52
C VAL A 124 -18.45 -1.77 -4.15
N MET A 125 -18.69 -3.07 -4.07
CA MET A 125 -17.70 -4.04 -3.60
C MET A 125 -17.30 -4.99 -4.72
N MET A 126 -16.02 -5.01 -5.09
CA MET A 126 -15.45 -6.06 -5.94
C MET A 126 -15.20 -7.33 -5.12
N ASN A 127 -15.20 -8.48 -5.79
CA ASN A 127 -14.69 -9.69 -5.17
C ASN A 127 -13.16 -9.66 -5.15
N THR A 128 -12.59 -9.34 -3.99
CA THR A 128 -11.14 -9.25 -3.77
C THR A 128 -10.46 -10.60 -3.53
N SER A 129 -11.22 -11.71 -3.52
CA SER A 129 -10.67 -13.07 -3.39
C SER A 129 -10.25 -13.68 -4.75
N VAL A 130 -10.53 -12.99 -5.84
CA VAL A 130 -10.11 -13.37 -7.18
C VAL A 130 -9.08 -12.37 -7.73
N PRO A 131 -8.26 -12.77 -8.72
CA PRO A 131 -7.29 -11.86 -9.33
C PRO A 131 -7.97 -10.59 -9.89
N PHE A 132 -7.37 -9.44 -9.62
CA PHE A 132 -7.83 -8.15 -10.13
C PHE A 132 -7.70 -8.09 -11.66
N THR A 133 -8.76 -7.65 -12.35
CA THR A 133 -8.76 -7.34 -13.79
C THR A 133 -9.33 -5.95 -14.04
N ALA A 134 -8.84 -5.29 -15.10
CA ALA A 134 -9.32 -3.96 -15.47
C ALA A 134 -10.81 -3.99 -15.91
N GLU A 135 -11.24 -5.05 -16.56
CA GLU A 135 -12.63 -5.26 -16.96
C GLU A 135 -13.55 -5.37 -15.74
N ALA A 136 -13.21 -6.22 -14.75
CA ALA A 136 -14.00 -6.37 -13.53
C ALA A 136 -14.08 -5.06 -12.74
N PHE A 137 -12.99 -4.29 -12.71
CA PHE A 137 -12.97 -2.97 -12.08
C PHE A 137 -13.91 -1.99 -12.80
N ALA A 138 -13.80 -1.87 -14.13
CA ALA A 138 -14.63 -0.97 -14.92
C ALA A 138 -16.12 -1.33 -14.82
N ASN A 139 -16.46 -2.62 -14.89
CA ASN A 139 -17.82 -3.12 -14.68
C ASN A 139 -18.36 -2.79 -13.29
N SER A 140 -17.52 -2.87 -12.25
CA SER A 140 -17.92 -2.49 -10.89
C SER A 140 -18.11 -0.98 -10.77
N ALA A 141 -17.23 -0.17 -11.37
CA ALA A 141 -17.28 1.28 -11.34
C ALA A 141 -18.59 1.85 -11.95
N MET A 142 -19.20 1.18 -12.92
CA MET A 142 -20.52 1.56 -13.50
C MET A 142 -21.63 1.65 -12.46
N HIS A 143 -21.51 0.92 -11.35
CA HIS A 143 -22.54 0.85 -10.31
C HIS A 143 -22.43 1.98 -9.28
N LEU A 144 -21.39 2.82 -9.36
CA LEU A 144 -21.28 4.02 -8.54
C LEU A 144 -22.29 5.07 -9.00
N LYS A 145 -23.17 5.52 -8.07
CA LYS A 145 -24.28 6.41 -8.37
C LYS A 145 -24.18 7.79 -7.76
N ALA A 146 -23.35 7.94 -6.69
CA ALA A 146 -23.19 9.22 -6.03
C ALA A 146 -22.49 10.24 -6.93
N GLU A 147 -22.62 11.52 -6.58
CA GLU A 147 -21.99 12.63 -7.29
C GLU A 147 -20.48 12.50 -7.27
N LYS A 148 -19.88 12.26 -6.09
CA LYS A 148 -18.45 12.08 -5.90
C LYS A 148 -18.10 10.60 -5.79
N LYS A 149 -17.09 10.15 -6.54
CA LYS A 149 -16.68 8.75 -6.67
C LYS A 149 -15.22 8.56 -6.34
N PHE A 150 -14.93 7.61 -5.48
CA PHE A 150 -13.60 7.35 -4.98
C PHE A 150 -13.26 5.86 -4.99
N THR A 151 -11.97 5.55 -5.07
CA THR A 151 -11.43 4.21 -4.85
C THR A 151 -10.02 4.28 -4.30
N SER A 152 -9.53 3.17 -3.77
CA SER A 152 -8.12 3.00 -3.36
C SER A 152 -7.54 1.79 -4.08
N LEU A 153 -6.35 1.94 -4.63
CA LEU A 153 -5.63 0.94 -5.40
C LEU A 153 -4.18 0.81 -4.93
N VAL A 154 -3.57 -0.32 -5.24
CA VAL A 154 -2.11 -0.48 -5.21
C VAL A 154 -1.51 -0.20 -6.59
N PRO A 155 -0.20 0.13 -6.69
CA PRO A 155 0.44 0.47 -7.96
C PRO A 155 0.31 -0.61 -9.04
N THR A 156 0.34 -1.89 -8.66
CA THR A 156 0.16 -3.01 -9.61
C THR A 156 -1.23 -3.02 -10.27
N GLN A 157 -2.28 -2.68 -9.50
CA GLN A 157 -3.63 -2.54 -10.04
C GLN A 157 -3.72 -1.33 -10.98
N LEU A 158 -3.13 -0.20 -10.59
CA LEU A 158 -3.07 1.01 -11.44
C LEU A 158 -2.37 0.73 -12.77
N THR A 159 -1.25 -0.01 -12.75
CA THR A 159 -0.52 -0.41 -13.97
C THR A 159 -1.40 -1.25 -14.91
N ARG A 160 -2.17 -2.20 -14.36
CA ARG A 160 -3.11 -3.00 -15.16
C ARG A 160 -4.21 -2.15 -15.79
N LEU A 161 -4.76 -1.19 -15.02
CA LEU A 161 -5.76 -0.25 -15.51
C LEU A 161 -5.20 0.68 -16.59
N ALA A 162 -4.00 1.21 -16.40
CA ALA A 162 -3.37 2.08 -17.39
C ALA A 162 -3.08 1.37 -18.71
N LYS A 163 -2.63 0.10 -18.65
CA LYS A 163 -2.45 -0.72 -19.86
C LYS A 163 -3.77 -0.94 -20.61
N ALA A 164 -4.85 -1.25 -19.88
CA ALA A 164 -6.15 -1.47 -20.47
C ALA A 164 -6.74 -0.17 -21.06
N ALA A 165 -6.63 0.95 -20.35
CA ALA A 165 -7.15 2.25 -20.76
C ALA A 165 -6.54 2.78 -22.08
N LYS A 166 -5.34 2.31 -22.46
CA LYS A 166 -4.71 2.65 -23.76
C LYS A 166 -5.41 2.01 -24.97
N HIS A 167 -6.20 0.94 -24.75
CA HIS A 167 -6.78 0.13 -25.82
C HIS A 167 -8.28 -0.14 -25.63
N ASP A 168 -8.86 0.32 -24.52
CA ASP A 168 -10.25 0.11 -24.16
C ASP A 168 -10.86 1.41 -23.64
N ASP A 169 -11.63 2.08 -24.50
CA ASP A 169 -12.29 3.35 -24.18
C ASP A 169 -13.27 3.21 -23.01
N PHE A 170 -13.90 2.04 -22.86
CA PHE A 170 -14.82 1.81 -21.74
C PHE A 170 -14.08 1.86 -20.39
N VAL A 171 -12.92 1.20 -20.29
CA VAL A 171 -12.10 1.26 -19.08
C VAL A 171 -11.68 2.71 -18.81
N LEU A 172 -11.20 3.44 -19.82
CA LEU A 172 -10.79 4.83 -19.67
C LEU A 172 -11.94 5.74 -19.22
N GLU A 173 -13.13 5.58 -19.81
CA GLU A 173 -14.31 6.35 -19.42
C GLU A 173 -14.71 6.11 -17.96
N GLN A 174 -14.60 4.85 -17.47
CA GLN A 174 -14.90 4.57 -16.07
C GLN A 174 -13.85 5.20 -15.15
N LEU A 175 -12.56 5.16 -15.49
CA LEU A 175 -11.50 5.81 -14.71
C LEU A 175 -11.70 7.33 -14.60
N ARG A 176 -12.11 7.98 -15.66
CA ARG A 176 -12.39 9.43 -15.69
C ARG A 176 -13.55 9.87 -14.79
N LYS A 177 -14.42 8.95 -14.38
CA LYS A 177 -15.57 9.24 -13.51
C LYS A 177 -15.20 9.35 -12.03
N PHE A 178 -14.00 8.94 -11.64
CA PHE A 178 -13.55 9.08 -10.27
C PHE A 178 -13.07 10.50 -10.00
N ASP A 179 -13.59 11.10 -8.93
CA ASP A 179 -13.10 12.38 -8.40
C ASP A 179 -11.69 12.24 -7.86
N ALA A 180 -11.33 11.06 -7.30
CA ALA A 180 -9.96 10.69 -7.01
C ALA A 180 -9.79 9.15 -6.96
N ILE A 181 -8.68 8.68 -7.52
CA ILE A 181 -8.17 7.32 -7.35
C ILE A 181 -6.96 7.42 -6.43
N LEU A 182 -7.11 6.96 -5.19
CA LEU A 182 -6.01 6.93 -4.22
C LEU A 182 -5.07 5.77 -4.56
N VAL A 183 -3.77 6.04 -4.64
CA VAL A 183 -2.76 5.01 -4.93
C VAL A 183 -1.67 5.05 -3.88
N GLY A 184 -1.43 3.91 -3.23
CA GLY A 184 -0.45 3.83 -2.16
C GLY A 184 0.01 2.42 -1.83
N GLY A 185 0.75 2.31 -0.72
CA GLY A 185 1.25 1.03 -0.21
C GLY A 185 2.59 0.58 -0.82
N GLN A 186 3.01 1.15 -1.92
CA GLN A 186 4.33 1.01 -2.57
C GLN A 186 4.62 2.26 -3.41
N ALA A 187 5.88 2.40 -3.83
CA ALA A 187 6.25 3.47 -4.77
C ALA A 187 5.50 3.31 -6.10
N THR A 188 4.98 4.40 -6.62
CA THR A 188 4.27 4.45 -7.90
C THR A 188 5.13 5.18 -8.93
N ASP A 189 5.15 4.69 -10.16
CA ASP A 189 5.90 5.36 -11.23
C ASP A 189 5.22 6.68 -11.61
N HIS A 190 5.95 7.79 -11.47
CA HIS A 190 5.46 9.12 -11.82
C HIS A 190 5.16 9.28 -13.32
N VAL A 191 5.84 8.52 -14.20
CA VAL A 191 5.54 8.53 -15.64
C VAL A 191 4.16 7.95 -15.89
N LEU A 192 3.85 6.80 -15.24
CA LEU A 192 2.53 6.19 -15.31
C LEU A 192 1.41 7.10 -14.80
N ILE A 193 1.67 7.81 -13.69
CA ILE A 193 0.73 8.80 -13.14
C ILE A 193 0.49 9.91 -14.18
N GLY A 194 1.57 10.52 -14.71
CA GLY A 194 1.45 11.59 -15.70
C GLY A 194 0.74 11.16 -16.99
N GLU A 195 0.92 9.91 -17.45
CA GLU A 195 0.18 9.37 -18.59
C GLU A 195 -1.34 9.30 -18.30
N LEU A 196 -1.74 8.83 -17.14
CA LEU A 196 -3.15 8.73 -16.74
C LEU A 196 -3.77 10.11 -16.53
N GLU A 197 -3.04 11.04 -15.90
CA GLU A 197 -3.49 12.43 -15.73
C GLU A 197 -3.66 13.14 -17.08
N ALA A 198 -2.75 12.92 -18.04
CA ALA A 198 -2.89 13.43 -19.40
C ALA A 198 -4.11 12.84 -20.12
N MET A 199 -4.56 11.65 -19.75
CA MET A 199 -5.82 11.05 -20.21
C MET A 199 -7.05 11.52 -19.44
N GLY A 200 -6.91 12.45 -18.48
CA GLY A 200 -8.00 13.02 -17.68
C GLY A 200 -8.44 12.16 -16.49
N VAL A 201 -7.57 11.28 -15.99
CA VAL A 201 -7.81 10.48 -14.79
C VAL A 201 -7.18 11.17 -13.57
N ASN A 202 -7.94 11.39 -12.52
CA ASN A 202 -7.44 12.05 -11.30
C ASN A 202 -6.82 11.04 -10.34
N ILE A 203 -5.48 11.04 -10.24
CA ILE A 203 -4.70 10.18 -9.37
C ILE A 203 -4.23 10.98 -8.15
N VAL A 204 -4.42 10.42 -6.95
CA VAL A 204 -3.89 10.96 -5.71
C VAL A 204 -2.93 9.94 -5.11
N THR A 205 -1.64 10.25 -5.11
CA THR A 205 -0.65 9.40 -4.44
C THR A 205 -0.79 9.52 -2.93
N THR A 206 -0.69 8.40 -2.22
CA THR A 206 -0.80 8.40 -0.76
C THR A 206 0.39 7.69 -0.12
N TYR A 207 0.94 8.32 0.92
CA TYR A 207 1.92 7.68 1.79
C TYR A 207 1.33 7.51 3.19
N GLY A 208 1.56 6.34 3.73
CA GLY A 208 1.15 5.91 5.05
C GLY A 208 1.21 4.39 5.17
N MET A 209 0.92 3.91 6.36
CA MET A 209 1.02 2.51 6.73
C MET A 209 -0.07 2.15 7.74
N THR A 210 -0.11 0.92 8.23
CA THR A 210 -1.08 0.51 9.24
C THR A 210 -0.92 1.34 10.52
N GLU A 211 0.32 1.66 10.88
CA GLU A 211 0.69 2.46 12.04
C GLU A 211 0.18 3.91 11.98
N THR A 212 -0.07 4.44 10.79
CA THR A 212 -0.68 5.77 10.56
C THR A 212 -2.16 5.69 10.18
N CYS A 213 -2.82 4.55 10.46
CA CYS A 213 -4.22 4.28 10.06
C CYS A 213 -4.45 4.46 8.54
N GLY A 214 -3.45 4.14 7.73
CA GLY A 214 -3.45 4.33 6.28
C GLY A 214 -2.76 5.61 5.84
N GLY A 215 -3.15 6.16 4.69
CA GLY A 215 -2.53 7.35 4.13
C GLY A 215 -2.74 8.60 4.99
N CYS A 216 -1.65 9.23 5.42
CA CYS A 216 -1.63 10.50 6.14
C CYS A 216 -0.94 11.63 5.35
N ILE A 217 -0.41 11.32 4.17
CA ILE A 217 0.21 12.28 3.24
C ILE A 217 -0.35 12.00 1.84
N TYR A 218 -0.93 13.01 1.21
CA TYR A 218 -1.53 12.95 -0.12
C TYR A 218 -0.79 13.87 -1.07
N ASN A 219 -0.36 13.35 -2.23
CA ASN A 219 0.45 14.08 -3.21
C ASN A 219 1.67 14.79 -2.57
N GLY A 220 2.29 14.12 -1.60
CA GLY A 220 3.44 14.63 -0.84
C GLY A 220 3.08 15.59 0.29
N LEU A 221 1.84 16.05 0.43
CA LEU A 221 1.42 16.98 1.48
C LEU A 221 0.72 16.29 2.64
N PRO A 222 1.02 16.68 3.89
CA PRO A 222 0.32 16.20 5.08
C PRO A 222 -1.18 16.49 5.02
N ILE A 223 -2.00 15.55 5.54
CA ILE A 223 -3.45 15.76 5.69
C ILE A 223 -3.84 15.78 7.17
N GLY A 224 -4.97 16.42 7.48
CA GLY A 224 -5.46 16.57 8.86
C GLY A 224 -4.48 17.37 9.72
N ASP A 225 -4.16 16.85 10.88
CA ASP A 225 -3.23 17.42 11.86
C ASP A 225 -1.82 16.81 11.76
N THR A 226 -1.47 16.24 10.61
CA THR A 226 -0.18 15.56 10.43
C THR A 226 0.99 16.54 10.44
N GLU A 227 1.89 16.36 11.39
CA GLU A 227 3.19 17.01 11.47
C GLU A 227 4.28 16.05 10.98
N LEU A 228 5.24 16.58 10.22
CA LEU A 228 6.36 15.83 9.67
C LEU A 228 7.68 16.42 10.14
N LYS A 229 8.63 15.55 10.49
CA LYS A 229 10.05 15.90 10.61
C LYS A 229 10.91 14.74 10.11
N LEU A 230 12.19 14.99 9.93
CA LEU A 230 13.19 13.94 9.67
C LEU A 230 14.02 13.71 10.94
N VAL A 231 14.18 12.43 11.31
CA VAL A 231 15.04 11.99 12.40
C VAL A 231 16.08 11.04 11.82
N ASP A 232 17.33 11.47 11.76
CA ASP A 232 18.44 10.73 11.12
C ASP A 232 18.10 10.28 9.68
N GLY A 233 17.46 11.18 8.90
CA GLY A 233 17.01 10.91 7.53
C GLY A 233 15.76 10.05 7.42
N ARG A 234 15.17 9.62 8.54
CA ARG A 234 13.93 8.85 8.60
C ARG A 234 12.72 9.74 8.75
N ILE A 235 11.65 9.38 8.08
CA ILE A 235 10.37 10.07 8.20
C ILE A 235 9.80 9.82 9.59
N ALA A 236 9.51 10.91 10.30
CA ALA A 236 8.85 10.88 11.61
C ALA A 236 7.52 11.62 11.51
N ILE A 237 6.46 10.99 12.01
CA ILE A 237 5.06 11.42 11.85
C ILE A 237 4.43 11.59 13.23
N LYS A 238 3.70 12.69 13.41
CA LYS A 238 2.86 12.92 14.57
C LYS A 238 1.49 13.40 14.12
N ASN A 239 0.45 12.73 14.53
CA ASN A 239 -0.93 13.11 14.25
C ASN A 239 -1.91 12.32 15.16
N SER A 240 -3.19 12.68 15.11
CA SER A 240 -4.28 11.98 15.80
C SER A 240 -4.68 10.66 15.14
N MET A 241 -4.11 10.31 13.98
CA MET A 241 -4.39 9.08 13.24
C MET A 241 -3.45 7.92 13.63
N LEU A 242 -2.43 8.17 14.49
CA LEU A 242 -1.48 7.13 14.88
C LEU A 242 -2.18 6.00 15.64
N ALA A 243 -1.82 4.78 15.26
CA ALA A 243 -2.16 3.56 15.99
C ALA A 243 -1.42 3.50 17.36
N ASN A 244 -1.71 2.48 18.14
CA ASN A 244 -0.96 2.22 19.38
C ASN A 244 0.47 1.72 19.05
N VAL A 245 1.38 2.67 18.85
CA VAL A 245 2.77 2.42 18.42
C VAL A 245 3.76 3.16 19.33
N PRO A 246 5.00 2.68 19.45
CA PRO A 246 6.04 3.40 20.18
C PRO A 246 6.33 4.77 19.56
N LEU A 247 6.37 5.80 20.39
CA LEU A 247 6.66 7.18 19.99
C LEU A 247 8.02 7.62 20.56
N ASP A 248 8.66 8.58 19.90
CA ASP A 248 9.83 9.27 20.45
C ASP A 248 9.43 10.23 21.59
N VAL A 249 10.43 10.89 22.19
CA VAL A 249 10.22 11.80 23.32
C VAL A 249 9.35 13.03 22.99
N ASP A 250 9.24 13.39 21.70
CA ASP A 250 8.43 14.51 21.21
C ASP A 250 7.04 14.06 20.70
N GLY A 251 6.72 12.77 20.81
CA GLY A 251 5.47 12.18 20.40
C GLY A 251 5.38 11.82 18.92
N TYR A 252 6.52 11.66 18.24
CA TYR A 252 6.54 11.22 16.83
C TYR A 252 6.76 9.71 16.73
N PHE A 253 6.04 9.10 15.81
CA PHE A 253 6.33 7.77 15.31
C PHE A 253 7.44 7.86 14.24
N VAL A 254 8.62 7.30 14.55
CA VAL A 254 9.76 7.27 13.63
C VAL A 254 9.65 6.02 12.76
N THR A 255 9.43 6.20 11.48
CA THR A 255 9.24 5.10 10.52
C THR A 255 10.57 4.45 10.12
N SER A 256 10.52 3.35 9.37
CA SER A 256 11.70 2.77 8.72
C SER A 256 11.94 3.32 7.31
N ASP A 257 11.20 4.34 6.90
CA ASP A 257 11.31 4.94 5.57
C ASP A 257 12.22 6.18 5.62
N ALA A 258 13.15 6.28 4.69
CA ALA A 258 13.92 7.49 4.43
C ALA A 258 13.10 8.47 3.60
N GLY A 259 13.30 9.76 3.84
CA GLY A 259 12.61 10.80 3.08
C GLY A 259 13.38 12.10 3.02
N GLU A 260 12.87 12.99 2.21
CA GLU A 260 13.27 14.41 2.11
C GLU A 260 12.01 15.27 2.16
N ILE A 261 12.10 16.42 2.81
CA ILE A 261 11.02 17.41 2.86
C ILE A 261 11.50 18.63 2.08
N ALA A 262 10.80 18.93 0.99
CA ALA A 262 11.11 20.10 0.16
C ALA A 262 10.68 21.42 0.86
N ASP A 263 11.15 22.56 0.34
CA ASP A 263 10.84 23.88 0.89
C ASP A 263 9.34 24.22 0.89
N ASP A 264 8.56 23.60 -0.01
CA ASP A 264 7.11 23.73 -0.07
C ASP A 264 6.37 22.78 0.88
N GLY A 265 7.10 22.03 1.72
CA GLY A 265 6.57 21.07 2.69
C GLY A 265 6.24 19.70 2.12
N ARG A 266 6.49 19.43 0.85
CA ARG A 266 6.24 18.14 0.23
C ARG A 266 7.26 17.09 0.67
N LEU A 267 6.75 15.95 1.08
CA LEU A 267 7.55 14.77 1.38
C LEU A 267 7.85 14.00 0.10
N ALA A 268 9.13 13.72 -0.13
CA ALA A 268 9.62 12.71 -1.06
C ALA A 268 10.08 11.48 -0.28
N VAL A 269 9.47 10.33 -0.53
CA VAL A 269 9.86 9.04 0.08
C VAL A 269 10.99 8.43 -0.76
N LEU A 270 12.15 8.19 -0.14
CA LEU A 270 13.35 7.69 -0.82
C LEU A 270 13.47 6.16 -0.80
N GLY A 271 12.66 5.52 0.03
CA GLY A 271 12.65 4.07 0.22
C GLY A 271 12.92 3.67 1.67
N ARG A 272 12.98 2.36 1.92
CA ARG A 272 13.17 1.83 3.28
C ARG A 272 14.64 1.79 3.66
N ILE A 273 14.93 2.19 4.88
CA ILE A 273 16.31 2.15 5.43
C ILE A 273 16.79 0.69 5.58
N ASP A 274 15.90 -0.21 5.96
CA ASP A 274 16.20 -1.64 6.06
C ASP A 274 16.35 -2.35 4.70
N ARG A 275 16.12 -1.63 3.59
CA ARG A 275 16.40 -2.05 2.22
C ARG A 275 17.57 -1.30 1.57
N VAL A 276 18.41 -0.66 2.38
CA VAL A 276 19.65 -0.05 1.92
C VAL A 276 20.80 -1.01 2.19
N ILE A 277 21.45 -1.50 1.13
CA ILE A 277 22.64 -2.36 1.21
C ILE A 277 23.92 -1.53 1.22
N ASN A 278 24.99 -2.10 1.77
CA ASN A 278 26.33 -1.52 1.72
C ASN A 278 27.20 -2.31 0.74
N SER A 279 27.37 -1.77 -0.48
CA SER A 279 28.15 -2.39 -1.55
C SER A 279 29.49 -1.67 -1.68
N GLY A 280 30.55 -2.28 -1.14
CA GLY A 280 31.90 -1.71 -1.20
C GLY A 280 32.04 -0.33 -0.53
N GLY A 281 31.29 -0.06 0.55
CA GLY A 281 31.26 1.22 1.23
C GLY A 281 30.27 2.23 0.66
N VAL A 282 29.57 1.91 -0.44
CA VAL A 282 28.54 2.74 -1.04
C VAL A 282 27.15 2.23 -0.63
N LYS A 283 26.30 3.13 -0.12
CA LYS A 283 24.91 2.80 0.22
C LYS A 283 24.05 2.78 -1.05
N VAL A 284 23.37 1.66 -1.30
CA VAL A 284 22.48 1.45 -2.44
C VAL A 284 21.10 1.07 -1.95
N SER A 285 20.08 1.87 -2.28
CA SER A 285 18.68 1.56 -1.97
C SER A 285 18.14 0.56 -2.98
N LEU A 286 17.70 -0.61 -2.52
CA LEU A 286 17.05 -1.63 -3.37
C LEU A 286 15.71 -1.13 -3.91
N ASP A 287 15.00 -0.27 -3.18
CA ASP A 287 13.77 0.36 -3.67
C ASP A 287 14.06 1.28 -4.87
N ARG A 288 15.17 2.02 -4.82
CA ARG A 288 15.62 2.85 -5.95
C ARG A 288 16.06 2.01 -7.15
N VAL A 289 16.72 0.89 -6.89
CA VAL A 289 17.07 -0.10 -7.91
C VAL A 289 15.81 -0.62 -8.62
N GLU A 290 14.78 -0.99 -7.86
CA GLU A 290 13.50 -1.45 -8.42
C GLU A 290 12.82 -0.37 -9.27
N GLN A 291 12.76 0.87 -8.79
CA GLN A 291 12.17 1.99 -9.54
C GLN A 291 12.85 2.23 -10.89
N LEU A 292 14.18 2.18 -10.93
CA LEU A 292 14.96 2.40 -12.15
C LEU A 292 14.86 1.20 -13.09
N GLY A 293 15.02 -0.02 -12.57
CA GLY A 293 14.93 -1.23 -13.37
C GLY A 293 13.55 -1.46 -13.99
N GLN A 294 12.47 -1.08 -13.29
CA GLN A 294 11.11 -1.18 -13.80
C GLN A 294 10.85 -0.30 -15.04
N ARG A 295 11.63 0.76 -15.26
CA ARG A 295 11.52 1.66 -16.43
C ARG A 295 12.14 1.09 -17.71
N VAL A 296 12.92 0.03 -17.59
CA VAL A 296 13.55 -0.60 -18.76
C VAL A 296 12.48 -1.22 -19.65
N THR A 297 12.46 -0.82 -20.92
CA THR A 297 11.49 -1.33 -21.90
C THR A 297 11.56 -2.85 -22.01
N GLY A 298 10.43 -3.53 -21.87
CA GLY A 298 10.34 -5.00 -21.89
C GLY A 298 10.34 -5.63 -20.50
N VAL A 299 10.56 -4.87 -19.42
CA VAL A 299 10.32 -5.31 -18.04
C VAL A 299 8.83 -5.19 -17.72
N VAL A 300 8.25 -6.25 -17.19
CA VAL A 300 6.85 -6.29 -16.73
C VAL A 300 6.79 -6.10 -15.21
N GLU A 301 7.58 -6.85 -14.47
CA GLU A 301 7.75 -6.74 -13.02
C GLU A 301 9.23 -6.93 -12.67
N LEU A 302 9.68 -6.27 -11.61
CA LEU A 302 11.05 -6.38 -11.13
C LEU A 302 11.09 -6.30 -9.61
N ALA A 303 11.98 -7.09 -9.01
CA ALA A 303 12.28 -7.04 -7.59
C ALA A 303 13.79 -7.13 -7.36
N ALA A 304 14.27 -6.40 -6.37
CA ALA A 304 15.67 -6.39 -5.98
C ALA A 304 15.89 -7.05 -4.62
N ALA A 305 16.98 -7.78 -4.48
CA ALA A 305 17.44 -8.37 -3.22
C ALA A 305 18.92 -8.10 -2.97
N ALA A 306 19.31 -8.18 -1.70
CA ALA A 306 20.70 -8.18 -1.31
C ALA A 306 21.31 -9.58 -1.55
N ILE A 307 22.47 -9.65 -2.18
CA ILE A 307 23.29 -10.85 -2.33
C ILE A 307 24.56 -10.64 -1.51
N HIS A 308 24.86 -11.58 -0.64
CA HIS A 308 26.12 -11.53 0.11
C HIS A 308 27.32 -11.71 -0.82
N ASP A 309 28.31 -10.82 -0.66
CA ASP A 309 29.57 -10.82 -1.44
C ASP A 309 30.77 -10.68 -0.49
N MET A 310 31.74 -11.57 -0.64
CA MET A 310 32.91 -11.64 0.28
C MET A 310 33.80 -10.40 0.20
N GLU A 311 33.85 -9.71 -0.94
CA GLU A 311 34.69 -8.54 -1.17
C GLU A 311 33.92 -7.23 -0.91
N TRP A 312 32.66 -7.17 -1.35
CA TRP A 312 31.86 -5.95 -1.34
C TRP A 312 30.85 -5.88 -0.18
N GLY A 313 30.74 -6.95 0.62
CA GLY A 313 29.74 -7.11 1.69
C GLY A 313 28.40 -7.51 1.13
N GLU A 314 27.69 -6.58 0.52
CA GLU A 314 26.38 -6.84 -0.13
C GLU A 314 26.36 -6.27 -1.54
N ARG A 315 25.69 -6.96 -2.45
CA ARG A 315 25.49 -6.53 -3.83
C ARG A 315 24.05 -6.69 -4.29
N VAL A 316 23.72 -6.02 -5.38
CA VAL A 316 22.37 -6.04 -5.96
C VAL A 316 22.12 -7.33 -6.73
N GLY A 317 21.04 -8.06 -6.39
CA GLY A 317 20.43 -9.11 -7.19
C GLY A 317 19.11 -8.62 -7.77
N ILE A 318 18.78 -9.00 -9.01
CA ILE A 318 17.54 -8.66 -9.69
C ILE A 318 16.80 -9.91 -10.13
N ALA A 319 15.54 -10.06 -9.70
CA ALA A 319 14.60 -10.99 -10.29
C ALA A 319 13.54 -10.20 -11.10
N TYR A 320 13.27 -10.61 -12.33
CA TYR A 320 12.34 -9.90 -13.19
C TYR A 320 11.44 -10.81 -14.02
N VAL A 321 10.27 -10.29 -14.36
CA VAL A 321 9.33 -10.83 -15.35
C VAL A 321 9.40 -9.91 -16.57
N GLY A 322 9.60 -10.48 -17.75
CA GLY A 322 9.69 -9.66 -18.98
C GLY A 322 10.34 -10.40 -20.13
N SER A 323 10.76 -9.63 -21.14
CA SER A 323 11.47 -10.15 -22.31
C SER A 323 12.85 -10.73 -21.91
N PRO A 324 13.28 -11.88 -22.48
CA PRO A 324 14.57 -12.49 -22.10
C PRO A 324 15.79 -11.63 -22.45
N GLU A 325 15.68 -10.73 -23.44
CA GLU A 325 16.79 -9.92 -23.92
C GLU A 325 17.12 -8.70 -23.05
N VAL A 326 16.26 -8.35 -22.05
CA VAL A 326 16.40 -7.09 -21.29
C VAL A 326 17.34 -7.17 -20.09
N ALA A 327 17.90 -8.34 -19.77
CA ALA A 327 18.78 -8.51 -18.59
C ALA A 327 20.01 -7.57 -18.64
N ASP A 328 20.67 -7.47 -19.79
CA ASP A 328 21.82 -6.59 -19.99
C ASP A 328 21.42 -5.11 -19.98
N ASP A 329 20.23 -4.78 -20.47
CA ASP A 329 19.71 -3.42 -20.46
C ASP A 329 19.38 -2.97 -19.04
N ILE A 330 18.81 -3.85 -18.20
CA ILE A 330 18.59 -3.59 -16.76
C ILE A 330 19.94 -3.31 -16.09
N ALA A 331 20.93 -4.18 -16.28
CA ALA A 331 22.23 -4.02 -15.65
C ALA A 331 22.94 -2.73 -16.09
N ARG A 332 22.80 -2.35 -17.36
CA ARG A 332 23.38 -1.13 -17.93
C ARG A 332 22.68 0.13 -17.39
N ALA A 333 21.34 0.14 -17.35
CA ALA A 333 20.56 1.26 -16.83
C ALA A 333 20.91 1.53 -15.36
N LEU A 334 20.94 0.49 -14.52
CA LEU A 334 21.29 0.61 -13.12
C LEU A 334 22.73 1.07 -12.90
N ALA A 335 23.68 0.57 -13.69
CA ALA A 335 25.07 1.02 -13.61
C ALA A 335 25.24 2.49 -14.00
N ASN A 336 24.48 2.98 -14.98
CA ASN A 336 24.53 4.37 -15.43
C ASN A 336 23.97 5.33 -14.37
N ASP A 337 22.85 4.95 -13.72
CA ASP A 337 22.15 5.83 -12.78
C ASP A 337 22.71 5.76 -11.35
N LEU A 338 23.19 4.58 -10.93
CA LEU A 338 23.62 4.30 -9.55
C LEU A 338 25.13 4.01 -9.44
N GLY A 339 25.85 4.02 -10.55
CA GLY A 339 27.26 3.70 -10.58
C GLY A 339 27.56 2.19 -10.39
N PRO A 340 28.85 1.82 -10.20
CA PRO A 340 29.28 0.42 -10.10
C PRO A 340 28.64 -0.36 -8.95
N ALA A 341 28.34 0.31 -7.82
CA ALA A 341 27.71 -0.30 -6.66
C ALA A 341 26.25 -0.69 -6.91
N GLY A 342 25.55 0.03 -7.78
CA GLY A 342 24.17 -0.27 -8.19
C GLY A 342 24.06 -1.29 -9.31
N LYS A 343 25.19 -1.67 -9.95
CA LYS A 343 25.20 -2.69 -10.98
C LYS A 343 24.88 -4.06 -10.38
N PRO A 344 23.83 -4.77 -10.84
CA PRO A 344 23.51 -6.08 -10.31
C PRO A 344 24.61 -7.11 -10.64
N VAL A 345 24.89 -8.01 -9.69
CA VAL A 345 25.79 -9.15 -9.90
C VAL A 345 25.07 -10.33 -10.51
N GLN A 346 23.76 -10.38 -10.29
CA GLN A 346 22.93 -11.45 -10.82
C GLN A 346 21.59 -10.86 -11.27
N VAL A 347 21.14 -11.24 -12.48
CA VAL A 347 19.86 -10.87 -13.06
C VAL A 347 19.16 -12.15 -13.48
N ILE A 348 18.07 -12.51 -12.80
CA ILE A 348 17.32 -13.74 -13.00
C ILE A 348 15.98 -13.43 -13.63
N ARG A 349 15.68 -14.03 -14.77
CA ARG A 349 14.35 -14.00 -15.35
C ARG A 349 13.48 -15.08 -14.71
N VAL A 350 12.28 -14.71 -14.29
CA VAL A 350 11.27 -15.63 -13.75
C VAL A 350 9.95 -15.46 -14.50
N ASP A 351 9.11 -16.52 -14.50
CA ASP A 351 7.80 -16.44 -15.12
C ASP A 351 6.82 -15.61 -14.27
N LYS A 352 7.03 -15.59 -12.93
CA LYS A 352 6.25 -14.83 -11.97
C LYS A 352 7.11 -14.52 -10.75
N LEU A 353 7.03 -13.29 -10.24
CA LEU A 353 7.64 -12.94 -8.95
C LEU A 353 6.84 -13.55 -7.79
N PRO A 354 7.51 -14.05 -6.74
CA PRO A 354 6.85 -14.43 -5.50
C PRO A 354 6.10 -13.25 -4.90
N LYS A 355 4.84 -13.48 -4.50
CA LYS A 355 3.97 -12.45 -3.92
C LYS A 355 3.43 -12.89 -2.57
N THR A 356 3.24 -11.94 -1.70
CA THR A 356 2.47 -12.08 -0.47
C THR A 356 0.97 -12.10 -0.77
N ALA A 357 0.14 -12.44 0.21
CA ALA A 357 -1.32 -12.49 0.04
C ALA A 357 -1.95 -11.14 -0.39
N ASN A 358 -1.27 -10.01 -0.18
CA ASN A 358 -1.70 -8.67 -0.57
C ASN A 358 -1.06 -8.16 -1.89
N ASP A 359 -0.62 -9.09 -2.74
CA ASP A 359 -0.03 -8.83 -4.07
C ASP A 359 1.27 -7.97 -4.03
N LYS A 360 1.91 -7.86 -2.84
CA LYS A 360 3.24 -7.26 -2.70
C LYS A 360 4.33 -8.30 -2.98
N ASN A 361 5.51 -7.86 -3.37
CA ASN A 361 6.66 -8.73 -3.52
C ASN A 361 7.00 -9.41 -2.19
N ASP A 362 7.10 -10.75 -2.18
CA ASP A 362 7.60 -11.52 -1.04
C ASP A 362 9.12 -11.48 -1.03
N LEU A 363 9.68 -10.52 -0.28
CA LEU A 363 11.12 -10.26 -0.27
C LEU A 363 11.94 -11.45 0.25
N ILE A 364 11.37 -12.25 1.16
CA ILE A 364 12.03 -13.45 1.69
C ILE A 364 12.12 -14.52 0.59
N ALA A 365 11.02 -14.77 -0.09
CA ALA A 365 10.98 -15.74 -1.19
C ALA A 365 11.84 -15.27 -2.38
N ILE A 366 11.89 -13.96 -2.65
CA ILE A 366 12.74 -13.37 -3.70
C ILE A 366 14.23 -13.54 -3.36
N SER A 367 14.65 -13.28 -2.11
CA SER A 367 16.04 -13.49 -1.71
C SER A 367 16.50 -14.92 -1.90
N LYS A 368 15.64 -15.91 -1.65
CA LYS A 368 15.96 -17.33 -1.85
C LYS A 368 16.23 -17.71 -3.31
N LEU A 369 15.68 -16.97 -4.29
CA LEU A 369 16.00 -17.22 -5.72
C LEU A 369 17.48 -17.05 -6.04
N PHE A 370 18.22 -16.30 -5.24
CA PHE A 370 19.63 -16.03 -5.42
C PHE A 370 20.55 -16.97 -4.63
N GLU A 371 19.99 -17.70 -3.64
CA GLU A 371 20.73 -18.69 -2.86
C GLU A 371 20.81 -20.05 -3.58
N GLU A 372 19.85 -20.34 -4.48
CA GLU A 372 19.70 -21.62 -5.18
C GLU A 372 20.40 -21.65 -6.56
N ASN A 373 20.95 -20.53 -7.04
CA ASN A 373 21.63 -20.35 -8.30
C ASN A 373 23.07 -19.88 -8.11
#